data_b9933099c8262c1105c036573bccd2cf
#
_entry.id   b9933099c8262c1105c036573bccd2cf
#
_cell.length_a   1.000
_cell.length_b   1.000
_cell.length_c   1.000
_cell.angle_alpha   90.00
_cell.angle_beta   90.00
_cell.angle_gamma   90.00
#
_symmetry.space_group_name_H-M   'P 1'
#
loop_
_entity.id
_entity.type
_entity.pdbx_description
1 polymer ?
#
loop_
_entity_poly.entity_id
_entity_poly.type
_entity_poly.pdbx_seq_one_letter_code
_entity_poly.pdbx_strand_id
1 'polypeptide(L)'
;MKRFFALLALPIALQAQQTPEIARIIVSPASRSMTAGDTLRLRAEARDAQGNVIPGVTFRYRLGGSARFEGRVDSLGLVTAGSTAILPVTVTATLAGARPKFEVIEIRSLPGAAAKIEVTPATAKLVAGQRLRATGRAFSASGDKRPDRVIWKSSNPAVATVTEAGLIAAVKAGSAIITATVNNVSRQLPVTVVPGALASLSLTPTNVDARTGDVLRFAVSAKDATGKPITGLTPTWSFSPGQGVIDTDGAFVGYEPGEYTVTASFGTRSVESTITLAERDVRRPLKLVGRLPRSRFSTEEVWLHQDGKHAYLGSGAGGDVLYALDISNPANPVVTDSIISNTRRVNDVMTFPDGKFLVFTREGASDRKNGIVIASLEDPAHPKPIAEFTDGVTGGVHSAFVYKQDKYGTFIFLTNDGTGALHILDVNDPYHPKEVARWKTEGRPDAGRSLHDIDLRDGLLYASYWNDGLIVLDVGNGIKGGSPSNPVMVSQFKYDLNAMYKQVEVDGGPGFIRGTHTAWRHKNYVFIADEVFPAAYPAGTKDAAAGRAYGRLQVIDVTDMANPKSVAFYEPEYGGVHNVWVA
;
A
#
# COMPACT_ATOMS: atom_id res chain seq x y z
N MET A 1 -9.19 -96.77 32.99
CA MET A 1 -9.23 -95.44 33.54
C MET A 1 -8.41 -94.49 32.66
N LYS A 2 -9.00 -93.79 31.72
CA LYS A 2 -8.29 -92.79 30.89
C LYS A 2 -8.83 -91.43 31.33
N ARG A 3 -7.98 -90.57 31.89
CA ARG A 3 -8.31 -89.20 32.28
C ARG A 3 -8.06 -88.24 31.07
N PHE A 4 -9.14 -87.60 30.58
CA PHE A 4 -9.04 -86.55 29.61
C PHE A 4 -8.78 -85.23 30.36
N PHE A 5 -7.68 -84.54 29.99
CA PHE A 5 -7.44 -83.15 30.37
C PHE A 5 -7.98 -82.28 29.28
N ALA A 6 -8.99 -81.44 29.60
CA ALA A 6 -9.51 -80.41 28.71
C ALA A 6 -8.69 -79.11 28.95
N LEU A 7 -7.94 -78.66 27.93
CA LEU A 7 -7.32 -77.33 27.93
C LEU A 7 -8.40 -76.28 27.56
N LEU A 8 -8.76 -75.43 28.51
CA LEU A 8 -9.49 -74.20 28.22
C LEU A 8 -8.55 -73.17 27.60
N ALA A 9 -8.67 -72.91 26.31
CA ALA A 9 -8.10 -71.76 25.64
C ALA A 9 -8.97 -70.53 25.90
N LEU A 10 -8.54 -69.55 26.70
CA LEU A 10 -9.15 -68.20 26.78
C LEU A 10 -8.77 -67.43 25.52
N PRO A 11 -9.72 -66.80 24.82
CA PRO A 11 -9.41 -65.88 23.74
C PRO A 11 -8.87 -64.57 24.34
N ILE A 12 -7.62 -64.26 24.03
CA ILE A 12 -7.04 -62.93 24.26
C ILE A 12 -7.70 -62.02 23.21
N ALA A 13 -8.71 -61.26 23.59
CA ALA A 13 -9.25 -60.18 22.76
C ALA A 13 -8.19 -59.09 22.65
N LEU A 14 -7.51 -59.01 21.51
CA LEU A 14 -6.77 -57.83 21.14
C LEU A 14 -7.79 -56.70 21.00
N GLN A 15 -7.94 -55.88 22.02
CA GLN A 15 -8.59 -54.57 21.85
C GLN A 15 -7.71 -53.76 20.92
N ALA A 16 -8.17 -53.58 19.68
CA ALA A 16 -7.62 -52.57 18.78
C ALA A 16 -7.71 -51.23 19.50
N GLN A 17 -6.58 -50.71 19.92
CA GLN A 17 -6.47 -49.41 20.56
C GLN A 17 -6.94 -48.37 19.55
N GLN A 18 -8.19 -47.89 19.67
CA GLN A 18 -8.70 -46.85 18.81
C GLN A 18 -7.79 -45.62 18.94
N THR A 19 -7.27 -45.16 17.83
CA THR A 19 -6.49 -43.91 17.79
C THR A 19 -7.34 -42.80 18.39
N PRO A 20 -6.89 -42.08 19.42
CA PRO A 20 -7.68 -41.06 20.07
C PRO A 20 -8.01 -39.93 19.08
N GLU A 21 -9.27 -39.54 19.05
CA GLU A 21 -9.73 -38.43 18.21
C GLU A 21 -9.37 -37.10 18.89
N ILE A 22 -8.83 -36.15 18.10
CA ILE A 22 -8.53 -34.81 18.57
C ILE A 22 -9.84 -34.01 18.63
N ALA A 23 -10.39 -33.83 19.85
CA ALA A 23 -11.62 -33.07 20.04
C ALA A 23 -11.38 -31.57 20.02
N ARG A 24 -10.29 -31.08 20.62
CA ARG A 24 -9.95 -29.64 20.67
C ARG A 24 -8.45 -29.42 20.72
N ILE A 25 -8.06 -28.20 20.26
CA ILE A 25 -6.70 -27.69 20.38
C ILE A 25 -6.74 -26.52 21.38
N ILE A 26 -5.86 -26.55 22.39
CA ILE A 26 -5.69 -25.44 23.32
C ILE A 26 -4.38 -24.76 22.96
N VAL A 27 -4.43 -23.44 22.71
CA VAL A 27 -3.26 -22.65 22.35
C VAL A 27 -2.97 -21.65 23.46
N SER A 28 -1.75 -21.67 23.95
CA SER A 28 -1.24 -20.73 24.95
C SER A 28 -0.19 -19.78 24.34
N PRO A 29 -0.05 -18.54 24.86
CA PRO A 29 -0.79 -17.94 25.96
C PRO A 29 -2.25 -17.62 25.57
N ALA A 30 -3.11 -17.50 26.59
CA ALA A 30 -4.51 -17.13 26.38
C ALA A 30 -4.66 -15.64 26.01
N SER A 31 -3.87 -14.76 26.61
CA SER A 31 -3.76 -13.37 26.20
C SER A 31 -2.85 -13.27 24.97
N ARG A 32 -3.36 -12.71 23.88
CA ARG A 32 -2.73 -12.75 22.56
C ARG A 32 -2.58 -11.34 21.97
N SER A 33 -2.02 -10.44 22.78
CA SER A 33 -1.56 -9.13 22.30
C SER A 33 -0.05 -9.01 22.44
N MET A 34 0.56 -8.32 21.48
CA MET A 34 1.99 -8.06 21.43
C MET A 34 2.23 -6.70 20.78
N THR A 35 3.42 -6.14 20.95
CA THR A 35 3.80 -4.89 20.28
C THR A 35 4.36 -5.20 18.90
N ALA A 36 4.09 -4.35 17.92
CA ALA A 36 4.73 -4.42 16.62
C ALA A 36 6.26 -4.39 16.77
N GLY A 37 6.92 -5.35 16.15
CA GLY A 37 8.35 -5.58 16.33
C GLY A 37 8.72 -6.69 17.32
N ASP A 38 7.81 -7.06 18.23
CA ASP A 38 8.05 -8.11 19.21
C ASP A 38 7.77 -9.51 18.66
N THR A 39 8.09 -10.50 19.47
CA THR A 39 7.80 -11.91 19.20
C THR A 39 6.95 -12.53 20.30
N LEU A 40 6.08 -13.47 19.92
CA LEU A 40 5.22 -14.23 20.82
C LEU A 40 5.36 -15.73 20.50
N ARG A 41 5.77 -16.53 21.48
CA ARG A 41 5.84 -18.00 21.32
C ARG A 41 4.48 -18.62 21.63
N LEU A 42 3.86 -19.24 20.64
CA LEU A 42 2.67 -20.08 20.80
C LEU A 42 3.08 -21.51 21.18
N ARG A 43 2.25 -22.12 22.02
CA ARG A 43 2.31 -23.54 22.34
C ARG A 43 0.92 -24.10 22.20
N ALA A 44 0.80 -25.25 21.56
CA ALA A 44 -0.46 -25.95 21.35
C ALA A 44 -0.47 -27.30 22.05
N GLU A 45 -1.64 -27.70 22.51
CA GLU A 45 -1.91 -28.99 23.16
C GLU A 45 -3.22 -29.54 22.59
N ALA A 46 -3.21 -30.81 22.17
CA ALA A 46 -4.39 -31.49 21.69
C ALA A 46 -5.05 -32.28 22.83
N ARG A 47 -6.39 -32.21 22.91
CA ARG A 47 -7.16 -32.92 23.92
C ARG A 47 -8.27 -33.76 23.30
N ASP A 48 -8.58 -34.88 23.94
CA ASP A 48 -9.73 -35.74 23.63
C ASP A 48 -11.07 -35.11 24.14
N ALA A 49 -12.17 -35.81 23.90
CA ALA A 49 -13.49 -35.38 24.35
C ALA A 49 -13.62 -35.34 25.87
N GLN A 50 -12.84 -36.09 26.61
CA GLN A 50 -12.80 -36.14 28.08
C GLN A 50 -11.86 -35.05 28.66
N GLY A 51 -11.11 -34.37 27.82
CA GLY A 51 -10.20 -33.33 28.21
C GLY A 51 -8.77 -33.79 28.52
N ASN A 52 -8.45 -35.07 28.29
CA ASN A 52 -7.10 -35.58 28.48
C ASN A 52 -6.19 -35.15 27.36
N VAL A 53 -4.90 -34.94 27.66
CA VAL A 53 -3.88 -34.59 26.66
C VAL A 53 -3.57 -35.83 25.80
N ILE A 54 -3.57 -35.62 24.49
CA ILE A 54 -3.22 -36.66 23.52
C ILE A 54 -1.71 -36.54 23.21
N PRO A 55 -0.88 -37.51 23.58
CA PRO A 55 0.55 -37.48 23.27
C PRO A 55 0.83 -37.74 21.79
N GLY A 56 2.02 -37.38 21.31
CA GLY A 56 2.47 -37.69 19.95
C GLY A 56 1.82 -36.83 18.83
N VAL A 57 1.05 -35.81 19.18
CA VAL A 57 0.46 -34.89 18.21
C VAL A 57 1.51 -33.91 17.70
N THR A 58 1.59 -33.76 16.38
CA THR A 58 2.44 -32.77 15.72
C THR A 58 1.62 -31.52 15.40
N PHE A 59 2.17 -30.34 15.72
CA PHE A 59 1.53 -29.06 15.44
C PHE A 59 2.25 -28.31 14.33
N ARG A 60 1.47 -27.68 13.45
CA ARG A 60 1.95 -26.73 12.45
C ARG A 60 1.21 -25.42 12.59
N TYR A 61 1.94 -24.31 12.41
CA TYR A 61 1.42 -22.97 12.53
C TYR A 61 1.54 -22.27 11.18
N ARG A 62 0.48 -21.56 10.77
CA ARG A 62 0.47 -20.76 9.55
C ARG A 62 -0.32 -19.48 9.78
N LEU A 63 0.19 -18.35 9.28
CA LEU A 63 -0.61 -17.14 9.15
C LEU A 63 -1.67 -17.33 8.06
N GLY A 64 -2.91 -16.90 8.35
CA GLY A 64 -4.01 -16.93 7.41
C GLY A 64 -3.99 -15.74 6.47
N GLY A 65 -4.46 -15.93 5.25
CA GLY A 65 -4.71 -14.89 4.26
C GLY A 65 -3.50 -14.00 3.97
N SER A 66 -3.77 -12.71 3.82
CA SER A 66 -2.78 -11.65 3.57
C SER A 66 -1.99 -11.21 4.81
N ALA A 67 -2.30 -11.76 6.00
CA ALA A 67 -1.60 -11.43 7.25
C ALA A 67 -0.09 -11.73 7.22
N ARG A 68 0.39 -12.46 6.23
CA ARG A 68 1.82 -12.69 5.98
C ARG A 68 2.63 -11.40 5.76
N PHE A 69 1.97 -10.32 5.39
CA PHE A 69 2.61 -9.01 5.21
C PHE A 69 2.70 -8.21 6.52
N GLU A 70 1.82 -8.52 7.49
CA GLU A 70 1.76 -7.85 8.79
C GLU A 70 2.58 -8.58 9.86
N GLY A 71 2.99 -9.80 9.57
CA GLY A 71 3.78 -10.61 10.47
C GLY A 71 4.14 -11.97 9.89
N ARG A 72 4.74 -12.80 10.70
CA ARG A 72 5.10 -14.18 10.34
C ARG A 72 4.96 -15.11 11.53
N VAL A 73 4.81 -16.40 11.25
CA VAL A 73 4.92 -17.45 12.24
C VAL A 73 5.86 -18.55 11.73
N ASP A 74 6.78 -19.00 12.55
CA ASP A 74 7.65 -20.15 12.22
C ASP A 74 6.93 -21.48 12.47
N SER A 75 7.54 -22.58 12.01
CA SER A 75 6.99 -23.93 12.17
C SER A 75 6.85 -24.37 13.63
N LEU A 76 7.52 -23.70 14.56
CA LEU A 76 7.52 -23.98 16.00
C LEU A 76 6.60 -23.05 16.78
N GLY A 77 5.84 -22.17 16.08
CA GLY A 77 4.88 -21.26 16.68
C GLY A 77 5.46 -19.95 17.22
N LEU A 78 6.65 -19.52 16.78
CA LEU A 78 7.15 -18.19 17.08
C LEU A 78 6.54 -17.19 16.12
N VAL A 79 5.63 -16.37 16.64
CA VAL A 79 5.02 -15.24 15.90
C VAL A 79 5.91 -14.03 16.03
N THR A 80 6.13 -13.32 14.92
CA THR A 80 6.77 -12.01 14.88
C THR A 80 5.78 -11.02 14.28
N ALA A 81 5.43 -9.96 15.00
CA ALA A 81 4.58 -8.90 14.47
C ALA A 81 5.42 -7.87 13.73
N GLY A 82 5.02 -7.52 12.50
CA GLY A 82 5.65 -6.49 11.67
C GLY A 82 5.05 -5.12 11.91
N SER A 83 3.73 -5.03 11.90
CA SER A 83 2.97 -3.78 12.07
C SER A 83 1.77 -3.97 13.00
N THR A 84 1.02 -2.89 13.23
CA THR A 84 -0.26 -2.96 13.94
C THR A 84 -1.29 -3.70 13.11
N ALA A 85 -1.76 -4.85 13.62
CA ALA A 85 -2.71 -5.72 12.90
C ALA A 85 -3.39 -6.73 13.83
N ILE A 86 -4.36 -7.45 13.29
CA ILE A 86 -4.82 -8.74 13.83
C ILE A 86 -4.19 -9.84 12.97
N LEU A 87 -3.42 -10.70 13.60
CA LEU A 87 -2.71 -11.81 12.96
C LEU A 87 -3.50 -13.11 13.20
N PRO A 88 -4.28 -13.62 12.23
CA PRO A 88 -4.94 -14.91 12.34
C PRO A 88 -3.91 -16.03 12.14
N VAL A 89 -3.69 -16.83 13.17
CA VAL A 89 -2.81 -17.99 13.10
C VAL A 89 -3.65 -19.27 13.12
N THR A 90 -3.55 -20.06 12.06
CA THR A 90 -4.12 -21.39 11.99
C THR A 90 -3.13 -22.38 12.59
N VAL A 91 -3.58 -23.06 13.63
CA VAL A 91 -2.86 -24.18 14.27
C VAL A 91 -3.46 -25.48 13.79
N THR A 92 -2.65 -26.32 13.16
CA THR A 92 -3.05 -27.63 12.67
C THR A 92 -2.44 -28.70 13.56
N ALA A 93 -3.27 -29.54 14.16
CA ALA A 93 -2.87 -30.72 14.92
C ALA A 93 -3.02 -31.96 14.05
N THR A 94 -1.96 -32.76 13.94
CA THR A 94 -1.95 -34.04 13.20
C THR A 94 -1.46 -35.19 14.10
N LEU A 95 -2.17 -36.29 14.03
CA LEU A 95 -1.82 -37.54 14.72
C LEU A 95 -1.94 -38.68 13.71
N ALA A 96 -1.00 -39.61 13.71
CA ALA A 96 -1.03 -40.75 12.81
C ALA A 96 -2.32 -41.58 13.02
N GLY A 97 -3.06 -41.83 11.95
CA GLY A 97 -4.33 -42.57 11.98
C GLY A 97 -5.55 -41.75 12.40
N ALA A 98 -5.41 -40.48 12.75
CA ALA A 98 -6.52 -39.58 13.07
C ALA A 98 -6.73 -38.48 12.00
N ARG A 99 -7.92 -37.90 11.95
CA ARG A 99 -8.17 -36.74 11.10
C ARG A 99 -7.50 -35.49 11.66
N PRO A 100 -6.83 -34.67 10.83
CA PRO A 100 -6.28 -33.39 11.28
C PRO A 100 -7.36 -32.48 11.86
N LYS A 101 -7.02 -31.78 12.94
CA LYS A 101 -7.86 -30.75 13.56
C LYS A 101 -7.23 -29.38 13.34
N PHE A 102 -8.07 -28.36 13.20
CA PHE A 102 -7.66 -26.98 12.98
C PHE A 102 -8.25 -26.08 14.05
N GLU A 103 -7.46 -25.13 14.51
CA GLU A 103 -7.88 -24.03 15.38
C GLU A 103 -7.34 -22.73 14.81
N VAL A 104 -8.17 -21.71 14.73
CA VAL A 104 -7.74 -20.35 14.30
C VAL A 104 -7.76 -19.45 15.53
N ILE A 105 -6.62 -18.86 15.81
CA ILE A 105 -6.47 -17.90 16.90
C ILE A 105 -6.07 -16.55 16.34
N GLU A 106 -6.49 -15.48 17.00
CA GLU A 106 -6.12 -14.12 16.65
C GLU A 106 -5.10 -13.56 17.62
N ILE A 107 -4.06 -12.91 17.08
CA ILE A 107 -3.05 -12.19 17.85
C ILE A 107 -3.14 -10.72 17.49
N ARG A 108 -3.40 -9.86 18.48
CA ARG A 108 -3.46 -8.43 18.27
C ARG A 108 -2.07 -7.83 18.39
N SER A 109 -1.57 -7.26 17.29
CA SER A 109 -0.36 -6.46 17.28
C SER A 109 -0.70 -4.98 17.53
N LEU A 110 -0.09 -4.39 18.55
CA LEU A 110 -0.26 -2.99 18.95
C LEU A 110 0.93 -2.16 18.44
N PRO A 111 0.75 -0.84 18.20
CA PRO A 111 1.87 -0.01 17.74
C PRO A 111 2.98 0.09 18.80
N GLY A 112 4.22 0.05 18.36
CA GLY A 112 5.41 0.27 19.18
C GLY A 112 5.41 1.65 19.86
N ALA A 113 6.43 1.97 20.66
CA ALA A 113 6.58 3.26 21.31
C ALA A 113 6.56 4.43 20.30
N ALA A 114 6.09 5.61 20.74
CA ALA A 114 6.13 6.80 19.90
C ALA A 114 7.57 7.15 19.54
N ALA A 115 7.83 7.36 18.25
CA ALA A 115 9.14 7.71 17.71
C ALA A 115 9.10 9.04 16.92
N LYS A 116 7.91 9.43 16.42
CA LYS A 116 7.74 10.64 15.60
C LYS A 116 6.41 11.30 15.93
N ILE A 117 6.36 12.63 15.85
CA ILE A 117 5.12 13.41 15.84
C ILE A 117 5.10 14.25 14.56
N GLU A 118 3.99 14.20 13.84
CA GLU A 118 3.67 15.12 12.75
C GLU A 118 2.71 16.19 13.26
N VAL A 119 2.98 17.45 12.89
CA VAL A 119 2.17 18.60 13.28
C VAL A 119 1.77 19.36 12.03
N THR A 120 0.47 19.64 11.90
CA THR A 120 -0.08 20.41 10.78
C THR A 120 -0.87 21.60 11.32
N PRO A 121 -0.61 22.82 10.79
CA PRO A 121 0.47 23.16 9.87
C PRO A 121 1.86 23.09 10.53
N ALA A 122 2.92 23.00 9.73
CA ALA A 122 4.30 22.93 10.24
C ALA A 122 4.80 24.28 10.81
N THR A 123 4.27 25.39 10.31
CA THR A 123 4.51 26.76 10.77
C THR A 123 3.22 27.57 10.66
N ALA A 124 3.07 28.64 11.43
CA ALA A 124 1.92 29.52 11.31
C ALA A 124 2.30 30.99 11.46
N LYS A 125 1.74 31.85 10.60
CA LYS A 125 1.78 33.30 10.73
C LYS A 125 0.36 33.82 10.87
N LEU A 126 0.02 34.29 12.05
CA LEU A 126 -1.35 34.64 12.45
C LEU A 126 -1.48 36.14 12.69
N VAL A 127 -2.69 36.61 12.57
CA VAL A 127 -3.06 37.98 12.99
C VAL A 127 -3.49 37.95 14.45
N ALA A 128 -3.17 38.99 15.24
CA ALA A 128 -3.66 39.10 16.62
C ALA A 128 -5.19 38.96 16.67
N GLY A 129 -5.71 38.12 17.55
CA GLY A 129 -7.11 37.73 17.65
C GLY A 129 -7.52 36.51 16.81
N GLN A 130 -6.67 36.03 15.90
CA GLN A 130 -6.94 34.85 15.09
C GLN A 130 -6.83 33.57 15.92
N ARG A 131 -7.63 32.57 15.53
CA ARG A 131 -7.54 31.21 16.06
C ARG A 131 -7.23 30.25 14.91
N LEU A 132 -6.36 29.28 15.19
CA LEU A 132 -5.98 28.24 14.25
C LEU A 132 -5.94 26.89 14.97
N ARG A 133 -6.53 25.88 14.37
CA ARG A 133 -6.40 24.51 14.90
C ARG A 133 -5.15 23.85 14.34
N ALA A 134 -4.23 23.50 15.22
CA ALA A 134 -3.16 22.58 14.92
C ALA A 134 -3.59 21.14 15.22
N THR A 135 -3.18 20.22 14.38
CA THR A 135 -3.33 18.78 14.61
C THR A 135 -1.96 18.15 14.79
N GLY A 136 -1.87 17.21 15.73
CA GLY A 136 -0.67 16.43 15.99
C GLY A 136 -0.99 14.95 15.95
N ARG A 137 -0.14 14.18 15.29
CA ARG A 137 -0.27 12.71 15.18
C ARG A 137 1.04 12.07 15.56
N ALA A 138 0.99 11.09 16.47
CA ALA A 138 2.16 10.32 16.86
C ALA A 138 2.25 9.02 16.05
N PHE A 139 3.47 8.61 15.75
CA PHE A 139 3.78 7.39 15.01
C PHE A 139 4.85 6.60 15.75
N SER A 140 4.79 5.28 15.63
CA SER A 140 5.84 4.37 16.09
C SER A 140 7.08 4.45 15.18
N ALA A 141 8.18 3.82 15.56
CA ALA A 141 9.36 3.69 14.70
C ALA A 141 9.07 2.91 13.40
N SER A 142 8.11 1.99 13.44
CA SER A 142 7.61 1.28 12.25
C SER A 142 6.64 2.11 11.40
N GLY A 143 6.31 3.34 11.81
CA GLY A 143 5.41 4.24 11.08
C GLY A 143 3.92 4.01 11.35
N ASP A 144 3.58 3.12 12.30
CA ASP A 144 2.19 2.90 12.68
C ASP A 144 1.65 4.08 13.48
N LYS A 145 0.44 4.53 13.14
CA LYS A 145 -0.25 5.59 13.86
C LYS A 145 -0.56 5.15 15.28
N ARG A 146 -0.37 6.05 16.22
CA ARG A 146 -0.63 5.82 17.63
C ARG A 146 -1.85 6.60 18.12
N PRO A 147 -2.63 6.02 19.03
CA PRO A 147 -3.80 6.69 19.61
C PRO A 147 -3.45 7.68 20.73
N ASP A 148 -2.15 7.90 21.02
CA ASP A 148 -1.75 8.74 22.13
C ASP A 148 -2.27 10.18 21.98
N ARG A 149 -2.71 10.73 23.08
CA ARG A 149 -3.09 12.14 23.16
C ARG A 149 -1.86 13.01 23.08
N VAL A 150 -1.87 13.96 22.16
CA VAL A 150 -0.81 14.97 22.05
C VAL A 150 -0.99 16.03 23.11
N ILE A 151 0.07 16.31 23.86
CA ILE A 151 0.13 17.38 24.85
C ILE A 151 0.73 18.62 24.19
N TRP A 152 0.01 19.73 24.32
CA TRP A 152 0.38 20.99 23.69
C TRP A 152 0.87 22.01 24.73
N LYS A 153 1.94 22.73 24.42
CA LYS A 153 2.50 23.79 25.26
C LYS A 153 2.99 24.96 24.41
N SER A 154 2.72 26.18 24.87
CA SER A 154 3.28 27.41 24.30
C SER A 154 4.52 27.85 25.07
N SER A 155 5.56 28.26 24.34
CA SER A 155 6.75 28.87 24.94
C SER A 155 6.51 30.31 25.41
N ASN A 156 5.48 30.98 24.85
CA ASN A 156 5.12 32.37 25.20
C ASN A 156 3.60 32.58 25.12
N PRO A 157 2.85 32.26 26.19
CA PRO A 157 1.40 32.44 26.21
C PRO A 157 0.92 33.90 26.04
N ALA A 158 1.76 34.88 26.32
CA ALA A 158 1.43 36.28 26.06
C ALA A 158 1.37 36.63 24.56
N VAL A 159 2.03 35.84 23.72
CA VAL A 159 2.01 35.97 22.26
C VAL A 159 0.98 35.03 21.64
N ALA A 160 1.02 33.75 22.01
CA ALA A 160 0.09 32.75 21.51
C ALA A 160 -0.20 31.71 22.58
N THR A 161 -1.47 31.41 22.85
CA THR A 161 -1.88 30.30 23.72
C THR A 161 -2.24 29.08 22.88
N VAL A 162 -2.29 27.90 23.52
CA VAL A 162 -2.77 26.67 22.90
C VAL A 162 -3.60 25.88 23.89
N THR A 163 -4.73 25.33 23.47
CA THR A 163 -5.56 24.45 24.29
C THR A 163 -5.08 23.00 24.17
N GLU A 164 -5.57 22.13 25.06
CA GLU A 164 -5.32 20.69 25.01
C GLU A 164 -5.78 20.04 23.68
N ALA A 165 -6.78 20.63 23.02
CA ALA A 165 -7.28 20.19 21.72
C ALA A 165 -6.48 20.76 20.53
N GLY A 166 -5.36 21.46 20.78
CA GLY A 166 -4.53 22.04 19.71
C GLY A 166 -5.08 23.34 19.11
N LEU A 167 -6.07 23.99 19.75
CA LEU A 167 -6.55 25.30 19.26
C LEU A 167 -5.58 26.39 19.73
N ILE A 168 -4.86 26.96 18.79
CA ILE A 168 -3.94 28.10 18.99
C ILE A 168 -4.76 29.40 18.93
N ALA A 169 -4.56 30.29 19.90
CA ALA A 169 -5.10 31.64 19.84
C ALA A 169 -3.95 32.67 19.84
N ALA A 170 -3.89 33.47 18.80
CA ALA A 170 -2.94 34.57 18.64
C ALA A 170 -3.36 35.75 19.54
N VAL A 171 -2.55 36.09 20.54
CA VAL A 171 -2.90 37.11 21.56
C VAL A 171 -2.30 38.47 21.21
N LYS A 172 -0.99 38.55 21.03
CA LYS A 172 -0.24 39.79 20.81
C LYS A 172 0.88 39.54 19.80
N ALA A 173 1.22 40.60 19.05
CA ALA A 173 2.33 40.55 18.12
C ALA A 173 3.64 40.07 18.76
N GLY A 174 4.35 39.16 18.07
CA GLY A 174 5.57 38.53 18.55
C GLY A 174 5.74 37.13 17.99
N SER A 175 6.64 36.37 18.59
CA SER A 175 6.91 34.98 18.22
C SER A 175 6.72 34.03 19.42
N ALA A 176 6.18 32.87 19.16
CA ALA A 176 6.05 31.78 20.12
C ALA A 176 6.33 30.44 19.43
N ILE A 177 6.74 29.44 20.19
CA ILE A 177 6.86 28.06 19.72
C ILE A 177 5.77 27.26 20.41
N ILE A 178 4.90 26.63 19.64
CA ILE A 178 3.95 25.65 20.14
C ILE A 178 4.61 24.28 20.04
N THR A 179 4.73 23.57 21.15
CA THR A 179 5.34 22.24 21.20
C THR A 179 4.25 21.19 21.39
N ALA A 180 4.24 20.22 20.51
CA ALA A 180 3.44 19.00 20.59
C ALA A 180 4.30 17.89 21.19
N THR A 181 3.83 17.19 22.23
CA THR A 181 4.59 16.15 22.92
C THR A 181 3.73 14.90 23.13
N VAL A 182 4.33 13.74 22.89
CA VAL A 182 3.80 12.42 23.26
C VAL A 182 4.95 11.63 23.91
N ASN A 183 4.81 11.26 25.16
CA ASN A 183 5.88 10.65 25.93
C ASN A 183 7.18 11.48 25.85
N ASN A 184 8.26 10.91 25.33
CA ASN A 184 9.57 11.56 25.19
C ASN A 184 9.82 12.19 23.81
N VAL A 185 8.82 12.14 22.92
CA VAL A 185 8.94 12.68 21.55
C VAL A 185 8.24 14.02 21.48
N SER A 186 8.86 15.00 20.83
CA SER A 186 8.26 16.32 20.64
C SER A 186 8.45 16.84 19.22
N ARG A 187 7.52 17.71 18.79
CA ARG A 187 7.59 18.47 17.55
C ARG A 187 7.24 19.92 17.81
N GLN A 188 8.02 20.84 17.25
CA GLN A 188 7.80 22.26 17.36
C GLN A 188 7.03 22.80 16.16
N LEU A 189 6.12 23.74 16.42
CA LEU A 189 5.38 24.55 15.47
C LEU A 189 5.71 26.02 15.76
N PRO A 190 6.59 26.67 14.99
CA PRO A 190 6.83 28.10 15.10
C PRO A 190 5.60 28.91 14.73
N VAL A 191 5.23 29.84 15.61
CA VAL A 191 4.09 30.75 15.42
C VAL A 191 4.59 32.18 15.47
N THR A 192 4.30 32.94 14.43
CA THR A 192 4.52 34.41 14.38
C THR A 192 3.17 35.09 14.40
N VAL A 193 2.96 35.98 15.34
CA VAL A 193 1.76 36.82 15.42
C VAL A 193 2.10 38.22 14.93
N VAL A 194 1.37 38.71 13.92
CA VAL A 194 1.48 40.07 13.42
C VAL A 194 0.38 40.96 14.01
N PRO A 195 0.54 42.30 14.06
CA PRO A 195 -0.51 43.20 14.53
C PRO A 195 -1.82 43.03 13.75
N GLY A 196 -2.95 43.15 14.43
CA GLY A 196 -4.30 42.86 13.91
C GLY A 196 -4.88 43.75 12.83
N ALA A 197 -4.11 44.71 12.30
CA ALA A 197 -4.59 45.70 11.37
C ALA A 197 -4.56 45.24 9.90
N LEU A 198 -5.40 44.25 9.55
CA LEU A 198 -5.67 43.94 8.15
C LEU A 198 -6.62 45.00 7.56
N ALA A 199 -6.15 45.79 6.64
CA ALA A 199 -6.98 46.82 5.99
C ALA A 199 -7.74 46.26 4.77
N SER A 200 -7.08 45.41 3.97
CA SER A 200 -7.72 44.76 2.84
C SER A 200 -7.34 43.27 2.77
N LEU A 201 -8.29 42.46 2.33
CA LEU A 201 -8.15 41.04 2.01
C LEU A 201 -8.71 40.81 0.61
N SER A 202 -8.05 39.97 -0.17
CA SER A 202 -8.59 39.46 -1.43
C SER A 202 -8.27 38.00 -1.59
N LEU A 203 -9.18 37.25 -2.17
CA LEU A 203 -9.06 35.82 -2.48
C LEU A 203 -9.02 35.64 -4.00
N THR A 204 -8.13 34.83 -4.48
CA THR A 204 -7.99 34.53 -5.91
C THR A 204 -7.96 33.01 -6.09
N PRO A 205 -8.77 32.49 -7.04
CA PRO A 205 -9.77 33.16 -7.87
C PRO A 205 -11.01 33.61 -7.09
N THR A 206 -11.78 34.56 -7.60
CA THR A 206 -12.97 35.14 -6.92
C THR A 206 -14.26 34.45 -7.28
N ASN A 207 -14.46 34.13 -8.56
CA ASN A 207 -15.61 33.38 -9.08
C ASN A 207 -15.08 32.32 -10.02
N VAL A 208 -15.51 31.09 -9.86
CA VAL A 208 -14.99 29.95 -10.62
C VAL A 208 -16.11 29.02 -11.05
N ASP A 209 -16.18 28.77 -12.35
CA ASP A 209 -16.94 27.66 -12.90
C ASP A 209 -15.99 26.48 -13.12
N ALA A 210 -16.28 25.35 -12.51
CA ALA A 210 -15.46 24.16 -12.54
C ALA A 210 -16.36 22.91 -12.52
N ARG A 211 -15.76 21.74 -12.38
CA ARG A 211 -16.49 20.47 -12.31
C ARG A 211 -16.17 19.76 -11.01
N THR A 212 -17.04 18.87 -10.57
CA THR A 212 -16.76 17.98 -9.45
C THR A 212 -15.43 17.26 -9.64
N GLY A 213 -14.60 17.21 -8.58
CA GLY A 213 -13.26 16.62 -8.61
C GLY A 213 -12.17 17.51 -9.25
N ASP A 214 -12.46 18.70 -9.76
CA ASP A 214 -11.42 19.66 -10.15
C ASP A 214 -10.73 20.21 -8.89
N VAL A 215 -9.40 20.34 -8.94
CA VAL A 215 -8.61 20.95 -7.86
C VAL A 215 -8.50 22.44 -8.11
N LEU A 216 -9.12 23.23 -7.23
CA LEU A 216 -9.06 24.69 -7.26
C LEU A 216 -8.10 25.18 -6.18
N ARG A 217 -7.11 26.00 -6.56
CA ARG A 217 -6.13 26.54 -5.61
C ARG A 217 -6.43 27.99 -5.31
N PHE A 218 -6.73 28.27 -4.04
CA PHE A 218 -7.02 29.60 -3.54
C PHE A 218 -5.78 30.22 -2.91
N ALA A 219 -5.54 31.50 -3.24
CA ALA A 219 -4.48 32.29 -2.65
C ALA A 219 -5.05 33.58 -2.05
N VAL A 220 -4.59 33.92 -0.84
CA VAL A 220 -5.00 35.14 -0.16
C VAL A 220 -3.93 36.23 -0.31
N SER A 221 -4.34 37.43 -0.66
CA SER A 221 -3.55 38.64 -0.53
C SER A 221 -4.08 39.51 0.60
N ALA A 222 -3.18 40.00 1.45
CA ALA A 222 -3.50 40.85 2.59
C ALA A 222 -2.63 42.09 2.60
N LYS A 223 -3.20 43.25 2.98
CA LYS A 223 -2.46 44.52 3.14
C LYS A 223 -2.83 45.18 4.47
N ASP A 224 -1.85 45.88 5.05
CA ASP A 224 -2.08 46.73 6.23
C ASP A 224 -2.72 48.11 5.85
N ALA A 225 -2.97 48.95 6.85
CA ALA A 225 -3.59 50.27 6.68
C ALA A 225 -2.76 51.24 5.83
N THR A 226 -1.48 50.96 5.63
CA THR A 226 -0.59 51.76 4.75
C THR A 226 -0.54 51.22 3.32
N GLY A 227 -1.25 50.13 3.03
CA GLY A 227 -1.25 49.47 1.74
C GLY A 227 -0.07 48.47 1.56
N LYS A 228 0.77 48.27 2.58
CA LYS A 228 1.90 47.37 2.53
C LYS A 228 1.43 45.90 2.59
N PRO A 229 1.92 45.02 1.69
CA PRO A 229 1.57 43.62 1.71
C PRO A 229 2.00 42.92 3.01
N ILE A 230 1.11 42.06 3.56
CA ILE A 230 1.42 41.13 4.66
C ILE A 230 1.47 39.74 4.05
N THR A 231 2.67 39.21 3.84
CA THR A 231 2.87 37.92 3.19
C THR A 231 2.97 36.77 4.18
N GLY A 232 2.63 35.55 3.71
CA GLY A 232 2.80 34.30 4.44
C GLY A 232 1.80 34.11 5.60
N LEU A 233 0.68 34.82 5.60
CA LEU A 233 -0.39 34.58 6.56
C LEU A 233 -0.97 33.18 6.37
N THR A 234 -1.29 32.54 7.49
CA THR A 234 -1.93 31.21 7.54
C THR A 234 -3.43 31.42 7.77
N PRO A 235 -4.30 31.30 6.75
CA PRO A 235 -5.74 31.39 6.92
C PRO A 235 -6.30 30.16 7.62
N THR A 236 -7.47 30.35 8.22
CA THR A 236 -8.35 29.23 8.56
C THR A 236 -9.30 29.04 7.38
N TRP A 237 -9.17 27.93 6.68
CA TRP A 237 -9.99 27.60 5.54
C TRP A 237 -11.29 26.91 5.94
N SER A 238 -12.36 27.24 5.24
CA SER A 238 -13.64 26.53 5.30
C SER A 238 -14.36 26.63 3.96
N PHE A 239 -15.34 25.77 3.75
CA PHE A 239 -16.25 25.84 2.61
C PHE A 239 -17.65 25.42 3.02
N SER A 240 -18.66 25.82 2.25
CA SER A 240 -20.07 25.51 2.48
C SER A 240 -20.86 25.81 1.20
N PRO A 241 -21.97 25.10 0.91
CA PRO A 241 -22.40 23.81 1.45
C PRO A 241 -21.68 22.65 0.78
N GLY A 242 -22.24 21.45 0.87
CA GLY A 242 -21.86 20.25 0.11
C GLY A 242 -20.67 19.47 0.68
N GLN A 243 -20.27 18.46 -0.06
CA GLN A 243 -19.16 17.55 0.29
C GLN A 243 -17.89 17.94 -0.45
N GLY A 244 -16.76 17.85 0.23
CA GLY A 244 -15.48 18.23 -0.36
C GLY A 244 -14.33 18.19 0.64
N VAL A 245 -13.19 18.65 0.19
CA VAL A 245 -11.98 18.85 1.00
C VAL A 245 -11.37 20.20 0.68
N ILE A 246 -10.86 20.89 1.69
CA ILE A 246 -9.97 22.03 1.52
C ILE A 246 -8.75 21.85 2.40
N ASP A 247 -7.57 21.91 1.79
CA ASP A 247 -6.29 21.77 2.46
C ASP A 247 -5.79 23.09 3.07
N THR A 248 -4.81 22.97 3.96
CA THR A 248 -4.20 24.13 4.65
C THR A 248 -3.50 25.09 3.68
N ASP A 249 -3.16 24.66 2.48
CA ASP A 249 -2.57 25.47 1.40
C ASP A 249 -3.60 26.12 0.48
N GLY A 250 -4.91 25.91 0.74
CA GLY A 250 -6.00 26.49 -0.05
C GLY A 250 -6.40 25.66 -1.29
N ALA A 251 -5.95 24.41 -1.39
CA ALA A 251 -6.43 23.49 -2.42
C ALA A 251 -7.81 22.95 -2.04
N PHE A 252 -8.81 23.22 -2.87
CA PHE A 252 -10.21 22.80 -2.69
C PHE A 252 -10.61 21.80 -3.77
N VAL A 253 -11.35 20.77 -3.37
CA VAL A 253 -12.04 19.81 -4.26
C VAL A 253 -13.46 19.61 -3.75
N GLY A 254 -14.43 19.89 -4.58
CA GLY A 254 -15.84 19.58 -4.29
C GLY A 254 -16.27 18.28 -4.97
N TYR A 255 -17.08 17.48 -4.27
CA TYR A 255 -17.49 16.13 -4.75
C TYR A 255 -18.91 16.11 -5.31
N GLU A 256 -19.72 17.12 -5.02
CA GLU A 256 -21.11 17.24 -5.48
C GLU A 256 -21.26 18.44 -6.40
N PRO A 257 -22.13 18.40 -7.42
CA PRO A 257 -22.44 19.58 -8.22
C PRO A 257 -23.22 20.60 -7.38
N GLY A 258 -23.05 21.87 -7.68
CA GLY A 258 -23.74 22.94 -6.99
C GLY A 258 -22.86 24.17 -6.74
N GLU A 259 -23.39 25.09 -5.96
CA GLU A 259 -22.67 26.31 -5.56
C GLU A 259 -21.97 26.07 -4.21
N TYR A 260 -20.72 26.52 -4.14
CA TYR A 260 -19.89 26.48 -2.95
C TYR A 260 -19.36 27.89 -2.66
N THR A 261 -19.22 28.19 -1.38
CA THR A 261 -18.47 29.35 -0.91
C THR A 261 -17.21 28.86 -0.19
N VAL A 262 -16.04 29.21 -0.71
CA VAL A 262 -14.76 29.00 0.00
C VAL A 262 -14.42 30.26 0.76
N THR A 263 -14.12 30.11 2.05
CA THR A 263 -13.84 31.20 2.98
C THR A 263 -12.43 31.07 3.56
N ALA A 264 -11.64 32.12 3.45
CA ALA A 264 -10.38 32.29 4.17
C ALA A 264 -10.57 33.25 5.34
N SER A 265 -10.39 32.79 6.58
CA SER A 265 -10.64 33.57 7.81
C SER A 265 -9.35 33.91 8.55
N PHE A 266 -9.31 35.14 9.10
CA PHE A 266 -8.22 35.69 9.91
C PHE A 266 -8.82 36.39 11.15
N GLY A 267 -9.23 35.61 12.13
CA GLY A 267 -9.95 36.10 13.31
C GLY A 267 -11.35 36.59 12.94
N THR A 268 -11.61 37.89 13.09
CA THR A 268 -12.91 38.51 12.75
C THR A 268 -13.01 38.98 11.29
N ARG A 269 -11.93 38.84 10.51
CA ARG A 269 -11.88 39.21 9.09
C ARG A 269 -11.89 37.95 8.25
N SER A 270 -12.70 37.97 7.20
CA SER A 270 -12.73 36.90 6.19
C SER A 270 -12.83 37.45 4.79
N VAL A 271 -12.53 36.61 3.84
CA VAL A 271 -12.74 36.86 2.40
C VAL A 271 -13.22 35.55 1.77
N GLU A 272 -14.09 35.69 0.80
CA GLU A 272 -14.85 34.58 0.22
C GLU A 272 -14.70 34.54 -1.30
N SER A 273 -14.86 33.34 -1.84
CA SER A 273 -14.98 33.08 -3.28
C SER A 273 -16.14 32.14 -3.53
N THR A 274 -16.93 32.43 -4.53
CA THR A 274 -18.02 31.57 -5.00
C THR A 274 -17.52 30.64 -6.08
N ILE A 275 -17.93 29.38 -6.00
CA ILE A 275 -17.60 28.33 -6.96
C ILE A 275 -18.90 27.71 -7.44
N THR A 276 -19.07 27.55 -8.75
CA THR A 276 -20.14 26.76 -9.35
C THR A 276 -19.52 25.47 -9.89
N LEU A 277 -19.89 24.32 -9.33
CA LEU A 277 -19.44 23.01 -9.81
C LEU A 277 -20.54 22.36 -10.65
N ALA A 278 -20.22 22.12 -11.91
CA ALA A 278 -21.00 21.22 -12.76
C ALA A 278 -20.62 19.76 -12.49
N GLU A 279 -21.53 18.84 -12.74
CA GLU A 279 -21.22 17.42 -12.70
C GLU A 279 -20.14 17.08 -13.74
N ARG A 280 -19.14 16.29 -13.31
CA ARG A 280 -18.16 15.72 -14.24
C ARG A 280 -18.76 14.47 -14.87
N ASP A 281 -19.56 14.64 -15.91
CA ASP A 281 -20.10 13.54 -16.71
C ASP A 281 -19.26 13.36 -17.97
N VAL A 282 -18.14 12.65 -17.85
CA VAL A 282 -17.32 12.25 -18.99
C VAL A 282 -17.44 10.73 -19.17
N ARG A 283 -18.62 10.31 -19.65
CA ARG A 283 -18.85 8.90 -19.99
C ARG A 283 -18.43 8.64 -21.42
N ARG A 284 -17.36 7.88 -21.59
CA ARG A 284 -16.93 7.34 -22.86
C ARG A 284 -17.13 5.83 -22.82
N PRO A 285 -18.28 5.30 -23.28
CA PRO A 285 -18.52 3.87 -23.23
C PRO A 285 -17.51 3.13 -24.09
N LEU A 286 -16.89 2.10 -23.53
CA LEU A 286 -15.99 1.21 -24.27
C LEU A 286 -16.83 0.28 -25.12
N LYS A 287 -16.41 0.07 -26.39
CA LYS A 287 -16.96 -0.93 -27.28
C LYS A 287 -16.05 -2.15 -27.27
N LEU A 288 -16.60 -3.30 -26.93
CA LEU A 288 -15.89 -4.57 -27.10
C LEU A 288 -15.62 -4.81 -28.59
N VAL A 289 -14.36 -4.84 -29.00
CA VAL A 289 -13.91 -5.06 -30.39
C VAL A 289 -13.71 -6.55 -30.66
N GLY A 290 -13.04 -7.25 -29.74
CA GLY A 290 -12.75 -8.67 -29.88
C GLY A 290 -12.58 -9.35 -28.53
N ARG A 291 -12.58 -10.67 -28.53
CA ARG A 291 -12.36 -11.50 -27.34
C ARG A 291 -11.55 -12.74 -27.69
N LEU A 292 -10.54 -13.05 -26.89
CA LEU A 292 -9.85 -14.33 -26.92
C LEU A 292 -10.33 -15.19 -25.72
N PRO A 293 -11.27 -16.12 -25.92
CA PRO A 293 -11.72 -16.98 -24.82
C PRO A 293 -10.62 -17.98 -24.47
N ARG A 294 -10.34 -18.10 -23.17
CA ARG A 294 -9.42 -19.10 -22.62
C ARG A 294 -10.09 -19.80 -21.45
N SER A 295 -9.88 -21.12 -21.34
CA SER A 295 -10.44 -21.95 -20.28
C SER A 295 -9.41 -22.39 -19.23
N ARG A 296 -8.12 -22.21 -19.53
CA ARG A 296 -7.01 -22.53 -18.60
C ARG A 296 -6.43 -21.24 -18.06
N PHE A 297 -6.41 -21.09 -16.75
CA PHE A 297 -5.85 -19.99 -15.98
C PHE A 297 -6.45 -18.61 -16.29
N SER A 298 -6.47 -17.72 -15.32
CA SER A 298 -6.76 -16.30 -15.54
C SER A 298 -5.63 -15.63 -16.32
N THR A 299 -5.92 -14.48 -16.92
CA THR A 299 -4.89 -13.57 -17.42
C THR A 299 -4.43 -12.72 -16.23
N GLU A 300 -3.13 -12.56 -16.09
CA GLU A 300 -2.55 -11.56 -15.20
C GLU A 300 -2.25 -10.29 -16.00
N GLU A 301 -1.05 -10.14 -16.51
CA GLU A 301 -0.65 -8.95 -17.27
C GLU A 301 -0.76 -9.15 -18.78
N VAL A 302 -0.89 -8.04 -19.50
CA VAL A 302 -0.84 -8.00 -20.97
C VAL A 302 0.10 -6.88 -21.40
N TRP A 303 0.97 -7.17 -22.37
CA TRP A 303 1.85 -6.17 -22.96
C TRP A 303 1.75 -6.17 -24.48
N LEU A 304 1.67 -4.97 -25.07
CA LEU A 304 1.63 -4.80 -26.53
C LEU A 304 3.06 -4.65 -27.06
N HIS A 305 3.36 -5.39 -28.12
CA HIS A 305 4.59 -5.19 -28.87
C HIS A 305 4.55 -3.85 -29.62
N GLN A 306 5.71 -3.22 -29.81
CA GLN A 306 5.83 -1.91 -30.47
C GLN A 306 5.37 -1.90 -31.93
N ASP A 307 5.28 -3.06 -32.60
CA ASP A 307 4.77 -3.17 -33.98
C ASP A 307 3.23 -3.00 -34.05
N GLY A 308 2.52 -3.00 -32.92
CA GLY A 308 1.08 -2.92 -32.85
C GLY A 308 0.32 -4.13 -33.39
N LYS A 309 1.01 -5.23 -33.68
CA LYS A 309 0.45 -6.45 -34.26
C LYS A 309 0.54 -7.66 -33.34
N HIS A 310 1.40 -7.61 -32.35
CA HIS A 310 1.60 -8.69 -31.38
C HIS A 310 1.35 -8.24 -29.95
N ALA A 311 0.93 -9.18 -29.10
CA ALA A 311 0.77 -8.98 -27.66
C ALA A 311 1.22 -10.23 -26.91
N TYR A 312 1.57 -10.05 -25.63
CA TYR A 312 1.98 -11.14 -24.75
C TYR A 312 1.12 -11.14 -23.51
N LEU A 313 0.73 -12.35 -23.06
CA LEU A 313 -0.12 -12.53 -21.89
C LEU A 313 0.55 -13.42 -20.84
N GLY A 314 0.58 -12.97 -19.60
CA GLY A 314 0.87 -13.79 -18.44
C GLY A 314 -0.31 -14.67 -18.02
N SER A 315 -0.05 -15.72 -17.25
CA SER A 315 -1.05 -16.64 -16.70
C SER A 315 -1.10 -16.55 -15.18
N GLY A 316 -2.33 -16.50 -14.64
CA GLY A 316 -2.61 -16.36 -13.23
C GLY A 316 -2.35 -17.58 -12.38
N ALA A 317 -2.82 -17.54 -11.14
CA ALA A 317 -2.52 -18.54 -10.11
C ALA A 317 -2.72 -19.99 -10.58
N GLY A 318 -1.66 -20.79 -10.47
CA GLY A 318 -1.58 -22.16 -10.97
C GLY A 318 -1.13 -22.28 -12.42
N GLY A 319 -0.97 -21.16 -13.14
CA GLY A 319 -0.50 -21.11 -14.53
C GLY A 319 1.01 -20.94 -14.65
N ASP A 320 1.58 -21.52 -15.67
CA ASP A 320 3.01 -21.51 -15.95
C ASP A 320 3.33 -21.10 -17.39
N VAL A 321 2.39 -20.41 -18.04
CA VAL A 321 2.45 -20.16 -19.49
C VAL A 321 2.45 -18.67 -19.79
N LEU A 322 3.41 -18.24 -20.60
CA LEU A 322 3.36 -17.00 -21.37
C LEU A 322 2.76 -17.31 -22.74
N TYR A 323 1.77 -16.55 -23.19
CA TYR A 323 1.18 -16.65 -24.52
C TYR A 323 1.63 -15.50 -25.41
N ALA A 324 1.99 -15.82 -26.67
CA ALA A 324 2.15 -14.84 -27.72
C ALA A 324 0.90 -14.79 -28.60
N LEU A 325 0.48 -13.60 -28.99
CA LEU A 325 -0.76 -13.35 -29.72
C LEU A 325 -0.48 -12.55 -30.99
N ASP A 326 -1.15 -12.90 -32.09
CA ASP A 326 -1.38 -12.00 -33.21
C ASP A 326 -2.66 -11.20 -32.96
N ILE A 327 -2.53 -9.88 -32.89
CA ILE A 327 -3.59 -8.89 -32.73
C ILE A 327 -3.71 -7.95 -33.92
N SER A 328 -3.11 -8.28 -35.07
CA SER A 328 -3.24 -7.48 -36.31
C SER A 328 -4.69 -7.29 -36.73
N ASN A 329 -5.56 -8.26 -36.40
CA ASN A 329 -7.01 -8.09 -36.41
C ASN A 329 -7.53 -8.11 -34.98
N PRO A 330 -7.71 -6.96 -34.31
CA PRO A 330 -8.13 -6.91 -32.91
C PRO A 330 -9.56 -7.45 -32.68
N ALA A 331 -10.36 -7.61 -33.73
CA ALA A 331 -11.66 -8.27 -33.62
C ALA A 331 -11.55 -9.81 -33.48
N ASN A 332 -10.43 -10.39 -33.88
CA ASN A 332 -10.17 -11.82 -33.82
C ASN A 332 -8.71 -12.10 -33.40
N PRO A 333 -8.32 -11.83 -32.15
CA PRO A 333 -6.97 -12.14 -31.67
C PRO A 333 -6.72 -13.65 -31.67
N VAL A 334 -5.50 -14.07 -32.02
CA VAL A 334 -5.12 -15.48 -32.16
C VAL A 334 -3.83 -15.77 -31.37
N VAL A 335 -3.80 -16.89 -30.65
CA VAL A 335 -2.57 -17.39 -30.02
C VAL A 335 -1.66 -17.95 -31.12
N THR A 336 -0.46 -17.42 -31.21
CA THR A 336 0.56 -17.86 -32.17
C THR A 336 1.53 -18.85 -31.57
N ASP A 337 1.88 -18.65 -30.28
CA ASP A 337 2.83 -19.51 -29.58
C ASP A 337 2.64 -19.41 -28.05
N SER A 338 3.37 -20.24 -27.30
CA SER A 338 3.40 -20.22 -25.84
C SER A 338 4.72 -20.72 -25.28
N ILE A 339 5.18 -20.12 -24.19
CA ILE A 339 6.35 -20.57 -23.42
C ILE A 339 5.87 -21.16 -22.09
N ILE A 340 6.21 -22.44 -21.83
CA ILE A 340 6.00 -23.08 -20.54
C ILE A 340 7.24 -22.82 -19.69
N SER A 341 7.09 -22.16 -18.53
CA SER A 341 8.21 -21.68 -17.73
C SER A 341 8.39 -22.37 -16.36
N ASN A 342 7.65 -23.46 -16.13
CA ASN A 342 7.74 -24.28 -14.91
C ASN A 342 7.62 -23.45 -13.62
N THR A 343 6.59 -22.61 -13.56
CA THR A 343 6.26 -21.74 -12.44
C THR A 343 4.81 -21.96 -11.99
N ARG A 344 4.29 -21.13 -11.09
CA ARG A 344 2.87 -21.13 -10.70
C ARG A 344 2.10 -19.88 -11.08
N ARG A 345 2.83 -18.87 -11.55
CA ARG A 345 2.26 -17.65 -12.08
C ARG A 345 3.29 -16.95 -12.95
N VAL A 346 2.89 -16.53 -14.13
CA VAL A 346 3.57 -15.56 -14.96
C VAL A 346 2.79 -14.26 -14.77
N ASN A 347 3.21 -13.45 -13.79
CA ASN A 347 2.44 -12.27 -13.42
C ASN A 347 2.62 -11.15 -14.43
N ASP A 348 3.85 -10.73 -14.67
CA ASP A 348 4.16 -9.56 -15.46
C ASP A 348 4.96 -9.91 -16.73
N VAL A 349 4.77 -9.11 -17.76
CA VAL A 349 5.46 -9.22 -19.04
C VAL A 349 5.68 -7.85 -19.66
N MET A 350 6.89 -7.58 -20.16
CA MET A 350 7.22 -6.32 -20.82
C MET A 350 8.24 -6.53 -21.93
N THR A 351 8.08 -5.85 -23.08
CA THR A 351 9.08 -5.84 -24.13
C THR A 351 10.20 -4.83 -23.85
N PHE A 352 11.39 -5.11 -24.32
CA PHE A 352 12.47 -4.11 -24.35
C PHE A 352 12.06 -2.95 -25.27
N PRO A 353 12.56 -1.72 -25.01
CA PRO A 353 12.19 -0.54 -25.81
C PRO A 353 12.49 -0.64 -27.30
N ASP A 354 13.42 -1.52 -27.70
CA ASP A 354 13.75 -1.77 -29.10
C ASP A 354 12.88 -2.86 -29.77
N GLY A 355 11.99 -3.50 -29.02
CA GLY A 355 11.11 -4.57 -29.49
C GLY A 355 11.79 -5.90 -29.81
N LYS A 356 13.09 -6.05 -29.51
CA LYS A 356 13.84 -7.26 -29.85
C LYS A 356 13.82 -8.35 -28.79
N PHE A 357 13.45 -8.00 -27.58
CA PHE A 357 13.40 -8.91 -26.45
C PHE A 357 12.16 -8.63 -25.61
N LEU A 358 11.76 -9.61 -24.82
CA LEU A 358 10.80 -9.44 -23.75
C LEU A 358 11.36 -10.05 -22.47
N VAL A 359 10.88 -9.54 -21.34
CA VAL A 359 11.03 -10.15 -20.02
C VAL A 359 9.67 -10.57 -19.52
N PHE A 360 9.60 -11.70 -18.80
CA PHE A 360 8.43 -12.07 -18.02
C PHE A 360 8.84 -12.64 -16.66
N THR A 361 7.96 -12.48 -15.68
CA THR A 361 8.21 -12.85 -14.29
C THR A 361 7.73 -14.25 -13.97
N ARG A 362 8.33 -14.84 -12.92
CA ARG A 362 7.96 -16.13 -12.37
C ARG A 362 7.83 -16.03 -10.86
N GLU A 363 6.68 -16.46 -10.33
CA GLU A 363 6.44 -16.50 -8.90
C GLU A 363 5.67 -17.76 -8.46
N GLY A 364 5.68 -18.04 -7.17
CA GLY A 364 4.90 -19.11 -6.56
C GLY A 364 5.33 -20.52 -6.90
N ALA A 365 6.47 -20.73 -7.56
CA ALA A 365 6.98 -22.06 -7.89
C ALA A 365 7.41 -22.82 -6.63
N SER A 366 7.03 -24.11 -6.56
CA SER A 366 7.35 -24.98 -5.43
C SER A 366 8.81 -25.44 -5.41
N ASP A 367 9.44 -25.51 -6.58
CA ASP A 367 10.85 -25.87 -6.77
C ASP A 367 11.81 -24.68 -6.63
N ARG A 368 11.26 -23.50 -6.36
CA ARG A 368 11.98 -22.23 -6.18
C ARG A 368 12.77 -21.75 -7.40
N LYS A 369 12.36 -22.10 -8.59
CA LYS A 369 12.88 -21.53 -9.85
C LYS A 369 12.19 -20.24 -10.25
N ASN A 370 11.69 -19.49 -9.27
CA ASN A 370 11.16 -18.17 -9.48
C ASN A 370 12.24 -17.21 -9.95
N GLY A 371 11.83 -16.05 -10.45
CA GLY A 371 12.73 -15.04 -11.01
C GLY A 371 12.17 -14.49 -12.30
N ILE A 372 13.01 -14.26 -13.29
CA ILE A 372 12.60 -13.80 -14.62
C ILE A 372 13.16 -14.69 -15.73
N VAL A 373 12.52 -14.59 -16.88
CA VAL A 373 13.01 -15.13 -18.16
C VAL A 373 13.09 -13.99 -19.17
N ILE A 374 14.19 -13.93 -19.91
CA ILE A 374 14.32 -13.06 -21.06
C ILE A 374 14.16 -13.91 -22.32
N ALA A 375 13.36 -13.45 -23.28
CA ALA A 375 13.15 -14.13 -24.55
C ALA A 375 13.47 -13.21 -25.72
N SER A 376 14.05 -13.77 -26.78
CA SER A 376 14.27 -13.09 -28.08
C SER A 376 12.95 -12.95 -28.82
N LEU A 377 12.76 -11.82 -29.49
CA LEU A 377 11.65 -11.49 -30.38
C LEU A 377 12.15 -11.26 -31.81
N GLU A 378 13.17 -12.02 -32.26
CA GLU A 378 13.53 -12.04 -33.70
C GLU A 378 12.31 -12.35 -34.56
N ASP A 379 11.41 -13.19 -34.06
CA ASP A 379 10.05 -13.39 -34.52
C ASP A 379 9.07 -13.09 -33.38
N PRO A 380 8.38 -11.95 -33.41
CA PRO A 380 7.45 -11.57 -32.33
C PRO A 380 6.29 -12.55 -32.12
N ALA A 381 5.91 -13.32 -33.15
CA ALA A 381 4.88 -14.35 -33.05
C ALA A 381 5.38 -15.61 -32.32
N HIS A 382 6.70 -15.84 -32.27
CA HIS A 382 7.33 -17.04 -31.72
C HIS A 382 8.51 -16.70 -30.80
N PRO A 383 8.26 -16.15 -29.61
CA PRO A 383 9.29 -15.74 -28.65
C PRO A 383 10.12 -16.95 -28.18
N LYS A 384 11.46 -16.78 -28.11
CA LYS A 384 12.39 -17.85 -27.70
C LYS A 384 13.15 -17.48 -26.42
N PRO A 385 13.04 -18.25 -25.34
CA PRO A 385 13.85 -18.02 -24.11
C PRO A 385 15.35 -18.03 -24.45
N ILE A 386 16.08 -17.03 -23.93
CA ILE A 386 17.53 -16.87 -24.13
C ILE A 386 18.31 -16.81 -22.83
N ALA A 387 17.69 -16.30 -21.75
CA ALA A 387 18.31 -16.17 -20.44
C ALA A 387 17.30 -16.29 -19.31
N GLU A 388 17.77 -16.70 -18.14
CA GLU A 388 17.03 -16.70 -16.88
C GLU A 388 17.86 -15.98 -15.81
N PHE A 389 17.18 -15.27 -14.91
CA PHE A 389 17.81 -14.74 -13.71
C PHE A 389 17.01 -15.17 -12.48
N THR A 390 17.67 -15.89 -11.58
CA THR A 390 17.09 -16.48 -10.36
C THR A 390 17.83 -16.10 -9.09
N ASP A 391 19.06 -15.59 -9.20
CA ASP A 391 19.92 -15.31 -8.05
C ASP A 391 19.36 -14.21 -7.17
N GLY A 392 19.13 -14.55 -5.88
CA GLY A 392 18.59 -13.62 -4.91
C GLY A 392 17.10 -13.27 -5.07
N VAL A 393 16.40 -13.81 -6.07
CA VAL A 393 14.97 -13.58 -6.37
C VAL A 393 14.13 -14.85 -6.35
N THR A 394 14.63 -15.91 -5.73
CA THR A 394 13.92 -17.21 -5.61
C THR A 394 12.66 -17.14 -4.76
N GLY A 395 12.41 -16.04 -4.05
CA GLY A 395 11.17 -15.78 -3.32
C GLY A 395 9.97 -15.53 -4.21
N GLY A 396 10.22 -15.15 -5.45
CA GLY A 396 9.25 -14.76 -6.47
C GLY A 396 9.50 -13.34 -6.97
N VAL A 397 9.25 -13.12 -8.25
CA VAL A 397 9.25 -11.79 -8.88
C VAL A 397 7.84 -11.52 -9.37
N HIS A 398 7.20 -10.51 -8.78
CA HIS A 398 5.84 -10.12 -9.12
C HIS A 398 5.81 -9.21 -10.34
N SER A 399 6.55 -8.11 -10.30
CA SER A 399 6.61 -7.13 -11.40
C SER A 399 8.05 -6.92 -11.90
N ALA A 400 8.16 -6.60 -13.20
CA ALA A 400 9.42 -6.33 -13.87
C ALA A 400 9.25 -5.19 -14.87
N PHE A 401 10.05 -4.14 -14.75
CA PHE A 401 10.01 -2.97 -15.62
C PHE A 401 11.33 -2.82 -16.39
N VAL A 402 11.26 -2.80 -17.70
CA VAL A 402 12.42 -2.57 -18.59
C VAL A 402 12.55 -1.08 -18.89
N TYR A 403 13.68 -0.49 -18.59
CA TYR A 403 13.91 0.91 -18.81
C TYR A 403 15.27 1.18 -19.44
N LYS A 404 15.28 1.96 -20.53
CA LYS A 404 16.50 2.38 -21.24
C LYS A 404 16.79 3.84 -20.96
N GLN A 405 18.05 4.12 -20.65
CA GLN A 405 18.58 5.48 -20.46
C GLN A 405 19.77 5.68 -21.40
N ASP A 406 19.84 6.83 -22.08
CA ASP A 406 20.93 7.11 -23.03
C ASP A 406 22.32 7.03 -22.37
N LYS A 407 22.41 7.47 -21.12
CA LYS A 407 23.67 7.50 -20.36
C LYS A 407 24.11 6.14 -19.83
N TYR A 408 23.17 5.29 -19.46
CA TYR A 408 23.46 4.06 -18.70
C TYR A 408 23.16 2.79 -19.48
N GLY A 409 22.31 2.86 -20.51
CA GLY A 409 21.84 1.70 -21.26
C GLY A 409 20.52 1.13 -20.73
N THR A 410 20.32 -0.18 -20.88
CA THR A 410 19.06 -0.86 -20.57
C THR A 410 19.17 -1.65 -19.28
N PHE A 411 18.17 -1.48 -18.42
CA PHE A 411 18.07 -2.16 -17.13
C PHE A 411 16.68 -2.77 -16.93
N ILE A 412 16.61 -3.83 -16.13
CA ILE A 412 15.35 -4.37 -15.61
C ILE A 412 15.30 -4.08 -14.13
N PHE A 413 14.18 -3.51 -13.69
CA PHE A 413 13.85 -3.25 -12.30
C PHE A 413 12.84 -4.30 -11.85
N LEU A 414 13.13 -5.02 -10.76
CA LEU A 414 12.35 -6.17 -10.31
C LEU A 414 11.81 -5.96 -8.91
N THR A 415 10.59 -6.41 -8.67
CA THR A 415 10.08 -6.60 -7.31
C THR A 415 10.46 -7.99 -6.80
N ASN A 416 10.75 -8.15 -5.51
CA ASN A 416 11.06 -9.44 -4.92
C ASN A 416 10.12 -9.74 -3.75
N ASP A 417 9.21 -10.67 -3.91
CA ASP A 417 8.21 -11.05 -2.91
C ASP A 417 8.81 -11.59 -1.61
N GLY A 418 9.97 -12.23 -1.71
CA GLY A 418 10.64 -12.83 -0.55
C GLY A 418 11.28 -11.83 0.39
N THR A 419 11.69 -10.66 -0.13
CA THR A 419 12.44 -9.65 0.63
C THR A 419 11.75 -8.29 0.65
N GLY A 420 10.76 -8.06 -0.21
CA GLY A 420 10.12 -6.77 -0.43
C GLY A 420 11.07 -5.72 -1.04
N ALA A 421 12.18 -6.15 -1.60
CA ALA A 421 13.21 -5.28 -2.15
C ALA A 421 13.04 -5.05 -3.66
N LEU A 422 13.52 -3.91 -4.12
CA LEU A 422 13.84 -3.63 -5.51
C LEU A 422 15.17 -4.29 -5.84
N HIS A 423 15.23 -5.01 -6.95
CA HIS A 423 16.46 -5.50 -7.57
C HIS A 423 16.64 -4.83 -8.93
N ILE A 424 17.85 -4.45 -9.29
CA ILE A 424 18.16 -3.78 -10.56
C ILE A 424 19.20 -4.59 -11.31
N LEU A 425 18.82 -5.00 -12.52
CA LEU A 425 19.69 -5.80 -13.41
C LEU A 425 20.17 -4.95 -14.59
N ASP A 426 21.47 -4.98 -14.86
CA ASP A 426 22.04 -4.56 -16.13
C ASP A 426 21.75 -5.62 -17.19
N VAL A 427 21.09 -5.24 -18.27
CA VAL A 427 20.74 -6.09 -19.41
C VAL A 427 21.18 -5.46 -20.74
N ASN A 428 22.27 -4.67 -20.72
CA ASN A 428 22.90 -4.21 -21.95
C ASN A 428 23.36 -5.40 -22.81
N ASP A 429 23.69 -6.52 -22.17
CA ASP A 429 23.74 -7.85 -22.79
C ASP A 429 22.56 -8.69 -22.25
N PRO A 430 21.46 -8.86 -23.01
CA PRO A 430 20.27 -9.58 -22.55
C PRO A 430 20.48 -11.08 -22.37
N TYR A 431 21.58 -11.63 -22.91
CA TYR A 431 21.96 -13.04 -22.73
C TYR A 431 22.63 -13.30 -21.38
N HIS A 432 23.19 -12.27 -20.73
CA HIS A 432 23.91 -12.36 -19.47
C HIS A 432 23.46 -11.27 -18.49
N PRO A 433 22.19 -11.32 -18.00
CA PRO A 433 21.68 -10.34 -17.06
C PRO A 433 22.50 -10.34 -15.76
N LYS A 434 22.85 -9.15 -15.26
CA LYS A 434 23.69 -8.98 -14.09
C LYS A 434 23.07 -8.04 -13.08
N GLU A 435 22.90 -8.47 -11.82
CA GLU A 435 22.44 -7.58 -10.75
C GLU A 435 23.50 -6.51 -10.43
N VAL A 436 23.07 -5.26 -10.36
CA VAL A 436 23.95 -4.11 -10.09
C VAL A 436 23.56 -3.34 -8.83
N ALA A 437 22.33 -3.45 -8.36
CA ALA A 437 21.88 -2.82 -7.13
C ALA A 437 20.67 -3.52 -6.50
N ARG A 438 20.49 -3.29 -5.22
CA ARG A 438 19.28 -3.58 -4.42
C ARG A 438 18.92 -2.36 -3.60
N TRP A 439 17.62 -2.13 -3.45
CA TRP A 439 17.11 -1.09 -2.59
C TRP A 439 15.83 -1.54 -1.89
N LYS A 440 15.62 -1.09 -0.65
CA LYS A 440 14.36 -1.31 0.06
C LYS A 440 14.13 -0.20 1.09
N THR A 441 12.88 -0.05 1.54
CA THR A 441 12.58 0.81 2.69
C THR A 441 13.26 0.28 3.96
N GLU A 442 13.50 1.15 4.94
CA GLU A 442 14.09 0.75 6.23
C GLU A 442 13.13 -0.09 7.10
N GLY A 443 11.88 -0.27 6.68
CA GLY A 443 10.89 -1.05 7.38
C GLY A 443 11.09 -2.56 7.26
N ARG A 444 10.26 -3.34 7.98
CA ARG A 444 10.14 -4.78 7.80
C ARG A 444 9.28 -5.08 6.58
N PRO A 445 9.74 -5.84 5.60
CA PRO A 445 8.97 -6.12 4.38
C PRO A 445 7.70 -6.95 4.66
N ASP A 446 7.69 -7.72 5.74
CA ASP A 446 6.58 -8.56 6.18
C ASP A 446 5.42 -7.80 6.87
N ALA A 447 5.47 -6.47 6.90
CA ALA A 447 4.47 -5.61 7.53
C ALA A 447 3.56 -4.87 6.51
N GLY A 448 3.28 -5.47 5.35
CA GLY A 448 2.59 -4.79 4.25
C GLY A 448 3.42 -3.66 3.63
N ARG A 449 4.73 -3.76 3.71
CA ARG A 449 5.71 -2.76 3.25
C ARG A 449 6.61 -3.31 2.16
N SER A 450 6.12 -4.28 1.43
CA SER A 450 6.82 -4.83 0.27
C SER A 450 6.62 -3.92 -0.94
N LEU A 451 7.64 -3.86 -1.78
CA LEU A 451 7.52 -3.31 -3.12
C LEU A 451 6.60 -4.21 -3.93
N HIS A 452 5.56 -3.62 -4.52
CA HIS A 452 4.59 -4.34 -5.33
C HIS A 452 4.78 -4.04 -6.82
N ASP A 453 4.85 -2.78 -7.20
CA ASP A 453 4.91 -2.37 -8.61
C ASP A 453 5.81 -1.15 -8.82
N ILE A 454 6.17 -0.88 -10.08
CA ILE A 454 7.20 0.09 -10.47
C ILE A 454 6.79 0.80 -11.76
N ASP A 455 6.93 2.13 -11.81
CA ASP A 455 6.96 2.92 -13.07
C ASP A 455 8.26 3.72 -13.13
N LEU A 456 8.79 3.93 -14.32
CA LEU A 456 9.99 4.74 -14.55
C LEU A 456 9.75 5.80 -15.63
N ARG A 457 10.08 7.03 -15.28
CA ARG A 457 10.03 8.20 -16.18
C ARG A 457 11.19 9.13 -15.89
N ASP A 458 11.88 9.59 -16.93
CA ASP A 458 12.94 10.60 -16.85
C ASP A 458 14.04 10.28 -15.82
N GLY A 459 14.41 9.00 -15.67
CA GLY A 459 15.40 8.55 -14.69
C GLY A 459 14.95 8.59 -13.24
N LEU A 460 13.65 8.76 -13.00
CA LEU A 460 13.00 8.60 -11.70
C LEU A 460 12.18 7.31 -11.68
N LEU A 461 12.31 6.57 -10.59
CA LEU A 461 11.54 5.38 -10.32
C LEU A 461 10.45 5.71 -9.30
N TYR A 462 9.21 5.36 -9.62
CA TYR A 462 8.04 5.48 -8.78
C TYR A 462 7.68 4.10 -8.25
N ALA A 463 8.07 3.84 -7.01
CA ALA A 463 7.92 2.55 -6.37
C ALA A 463 6.65 2.49 -5.53
N SER A 464 5.80 1.52 -5.82
CA SER A 464 4.56 1.26 -5.09
C SER A 464 4.83 0.30 -3.94
N TYR A 465 4.95 0.85 -2.73
CA TYR A 465 5.32 0.10 -1.51
C TYR A 465 4.11 -0.14 -0.60
N TRP A 466 2.96 -0.47 -1.14
CA TRP A 466 1.72 -0.67 -0.36
C TRP A 466 1.62 0.28 0.85
N ASN A 467 1.76 -0.25 2.09
CA ASN A 467 1.58 0.51 3.33
C ASN A 467 2.66 1.59 3.56
N ASP A 468 3.79 1.54 2.87
CA ASP A 468 4.80 2.62 2.88
C ASP A 468 4.49 3.72 1.84
N GLY A 469 3.47 3.51 1.01
CA GLY A 469 3.00 4.50 0.04
C GLY A 469 3.86 4.57 -1.23
N LEU A 470 3.85 5.74 -1.85
CA LEU A 470 4.66 6.03 -3.04
C LEU A 470 6.06 6.47 -2.63
N ILE A 471 7.08 5.82 -3.16
CA ILE A 471 8.48 6.20 -2.99
C ILE A 471 9.06 6.61 -4.33
N VAL A 472 9.76 7.73 -4.37
CA VAL A 472 10.44 8.22 -5.56
C VAL A 472 11.94 8.04 -5.38
N LEU A 473 12.58 7.29 -6.29
CA LEU A 473 14.03 7.09 -6.33
C LEU A 473 14.64 7.78 -7.55
N ASP A 474 15.77 8.45 -7.36
CA ASP A 474 16.64 8.87 -8.45
C ASP A 474 17.50 7.67 -8.89
N VAL A 475 17.27 7.22 -10.12
CA VAL A 475 18.00 6.12 -10.75
C VAL A 475 18.68 6.56 -12.07
N GLY A 476 18.96 7.87 -12.18
CA GLY A 476 19.62 8.44 -13.35
C GLY A 476 19.11 9.82 -13.78
N ASN A 477 18.10 10.37 -13.08
CA ASN A 477 17.63 11.74 -13.30
C ASN A 477 18.67 12.80 -12.92
N GLY A 478 19.41 12.55 -11.86
CA GLY A 478 20.45 13.45 -11.35
C GLY A 478 19.99 14.41 -10.23
N ILE A 479 18.70 14.43 -9.86
CA ILE A 479 18.17 15.31 -8.79
C ILE A 479 18.81 15.04 -7.42
N LYS A 480 19.24 13.81 -7.18
CA LYS A 480 19.97 13.37 -5.97
C LYS A 480 21.30 12.69 -6.31
N GLY A 481 21.73 12.72 -7.56
CA GLY A 481 22.95 12.07 -8.02
C GLY A 481 22.85 10.55 -8.07
N GLY A 482 21.63 10.00 -8.17
CA GLY A 482 21.38 8.58 -8.29
C GLY A 482 21.75 8.00 -9.66
N SER A 483 21.85 6.67 -9.71
CA SER A 483 22.07 5.89 -10.94
C SER A 483 21.42 4.52 -10.80
N PRO A 484 21.30 3.71 -11.88
CA PRO A 484 20.77 2.35 -11.76
C PRO A 484 21.58 1.47 -10.79
N SER A 485 22.90 1.68 -10.69
CA SER A 485 23.76 0.95 -9.73
C SER A 485 23.83 1.58 -8.33
N ASN A 486 23.22 2.76 -8.14
CA ASN A 486 23.17 3.47 -6.86
C ASN A 486 21.88 4.29 -6.76
N PRO A 487 20.73 3.65 -6.56
CA PRO A 487 19.45 4.34 -6.41
C PRO A 487 19.42 5.20 -5.14
N VAL A 488 18.95 6.45 -5.25
CA VAL A 488 18.90 7.41 -4.14
C VAL A 488 17.48 7.90 -3.94
N MET A 489 16.96 7.82 -2.70
CA MET A 489 15.61 8.28 -2.39
C MET A 489 15.50 9.80 -2.53
N VAL A 490 14.51 10.23 -3.31
CA VAL A 490 14.13 11.63 -3.50
C VAL A 490 13.07 12.03 -2.48
N SER A 491 11.98 11.25 -2.40
CA SER A 491 10.86 11.53 -1.51
C SER A 491 10.04 10.27 -1.23
N GLN A 492 9.18 10.39 -0.22
CA GLN A 492 8.17 9.39 0.12
C GLN A 492 6.84 10.10 0.38
N PHE A 493 5.79 9.69 -0.32
CA PHE A 493 4.42 10.10 -0.03
C PHE A 493 3.72 8.98 0.74
N LYS A 494 3.59 9.20 2.06
CA LYS A 494 2.90 8.28 2.97
C LYS A 494 1.64 8.95 3.52
N TYR A 495 0.50 8.27 3.42
CA TYR A 495 -0.80 8.79 3.82
C TYR A 495 -1.42 7.97 4.96
N ASP A 496 -2.42 8.53 5.64
CA ASP A 496 -3.10 7.89 6.78
C ASP A 496 -4.11 6.84 6.27
N LEU A 497 -3.63 5.64 6.02
CA LEU A 497 -4.43 4.51 5.53
C LEU A 497 -5.61 4.18 6.47
N ASN A 498 -5.41 4.30 7.79
CA ASN A 498 -6.47 4.01 8.76
C ASN A 498 -7.60 5.03 8.70
N ALA A 499 -7.29 6.32 8.52
CA ALA A 499 -8.32 7.33 8.34
C ALA A 499 -9.02 7.18 6.98
N MET A 500 -8.27 6.82 5.93
CA MET A 500 -8.76 6.68 4.57
C MET A 500 -9.66 5.46 4.38
N TYR A 501 -9.30 4.33 5.00
CA TYR A 501 -10.01 3.04 4.87
C TYR A 501 -10.68 2.60 6.17
N LYS A 502 -11.21 3.55 6.93
CA LYS A 502 -11.84 3.31 8.24
C LYS A 502 -13.00 2.30 8.14
N GLN A 503 -13.77 2.35 7.08
CA GLN A 503 -14.90 1.45 6.87
C GLN A 503 -14.44 -0.01 6.68
N VAL A 504 -13.30 -0.23 6.02
CA VAL A 504 -12.73 -1.58 5.86
C VAL A 504 -12.34 -2.19 7.21
N GLU A 505 -11.85 -1.37 8.13
CA GLU A 505 -11.51 -1.82 9.49
C GLU A 505 -12.74 -2.17 10.32
N VAL A 506 -13.84 -1.46 10.12
CA VAL A 506 -15.11 -1.71 10.83
C VAL A 506 -15.77 -2.99 10.31
N ASP A 507 -15.78 -3.18 9.00
CA ASP A 507 -16.52 -4.27 8.35
C ASP A 507 -15.74 -5.59 8.29
N GLY A 508 -14.40 -5.56 8.27
CA GLY A 508 -13.56 -6.73 8.06
C GLY A 508 -12.37 -6.87 9.01
N GLY A 509 -12.24 -5.97 9.98
CA GLY A 509 -11.04 -5.85 10.83
C GLY A 509 -9.93 -5.07 10.13
N PRO A 510 -8.77 -4.88 10.78
CA PRO A 510 -7.67 -4.16 10.17
C PRO A 510 -7.26 -4.85 8.86
N GLY A 511 -7.34 -4.13 7.76
CA GLY A 511 -6.87 -4.59 6.46
C GLY A 511 -5.36 -4.78 6.50
N PHE A 512 -4.86 -5.80 5.83
CA PHE A 512 -3.43 -6.12 5.87
C PHE A 512 -2.65 -5.37 4.82
N ILE A 513 -3.09 -5.44 3.56
CA ILE A 513 -2.54 -4.70 2.46
C ILE A 513 -3.50 -3.56 2.17
N ARG A 514 -3.00 -2.35 2.33
CA ARG A 514 -3.71 -1.11 2.06
C ARG A 514 -2.72 -0.12 1.50
N GLY A 515 -3.03 0.48 0.39
CA GLY A 515 -2.19 1.54 -0.11
C GLY A 515 -1.68 1.32 -1.51
N THR A 516 -0.59 1.98 -1.83
CA THR A 516 -0.10 2.12 -3.20
C THR A 516 0.25 0.77 -3.82
N HIS A 517 -0.60 0.31 -4.74
CA HIS A 517 -0.43 -0.90 -5.53
C HIS A 517 0.33 -0.59 -6.83
N THR A 518 -0.16 0.36 -7.60
CA THR A 518 0.42 0.81 -8.87
C THR A 518 0.58 2.31 -8.86
N ALA A 519 1.64 2.81 -9.45
CA ALA A 519 1.91 4.22 -9.66
C ALA A 519 2.22 4.47 -11.13
N TRP A 520 1.67 5.57 -11.70
CA TRP A 520 1.92 5.96 -13.07
C TRP A 520 2.13 7.45 -13.18
N ARG A 521 3.29 7.89 -13.64
CA ARG A 521 3.55 9.33 -13.81
C ARG A 521 3.04 9.84 -15.16
N HIS A 522 2.32 10.96 -15.12
CA HIS A 522 2.00 11.77 -16.29
C HIS A 522 2.23 13.26 -15.98
N LYS A 523 3.19 13.87 -16.67
CA LYS A 523 3.59 15.27 -16.44
C LYS A 523 3.99 15.53 -14.98
N ASN A 524 3.32 16.45 -14.31
CA ASN A 524 3.56 16.83 -12.91
C ASN A 524 2.71 16.04 -11.90
N TYR A 525 2.06 14.97 -12.32
CA TYR A 525 1.20 14.16 -11.48
C TYR A 525 1.63 12.70 -11.50
N VAL A 526 1.49 12.04 -10.35
CA VAL A 526 1.53 10.59 -10.25
C VAL A 526 0.13 10.12 -9.87
N PHE A 527 -0.41 9.22 -10.68
CA PHE A 527 -1.66 8.54 -10.39
C PHE A 527 -1.31 7.27 -9.64
N ILE A 528 -1.82 7.12 -8.43
CA ILE A 528 -1.64 5.90 -7.65
C ILE A 528 -2.97 5.20 -7.47
N ALA A 529 -2.95 3.89 -7.62
CA ALA A 529 -4.08 3.03 -7.31
C ALA A 529 -3.81 2.30 -5.99
N ASP A 530 -4.76 2.39 -5.06
CA ASP A 530 -4.65 1.69 -3.79
C ASP A 530 -5.33 0.33 -3.87
N GLU A 531 -4.62 -0.70 -3.47
CA GLU A 531 -5.17 -2.03 -3.25
C GLU A 531 -5.44 -2.24 -1.77
N VAL A 532 -6.65 -2.71 -1.44
CA VAL A 532 -7.07 -2.91 -0.07
C VAL A 532 -7.67 -4.30 0.08
N PHE A 533 -7.00 -5.15 0.84
CA PHE A 533 -7.50 -6.47 1.21
C PHE A 533 -8.15 -6.42 2.58
N PRO A 534 -9.43 -6.79 2.72
CA PRO A 534 -10.04 -6.96 4.04
C PRO A 534 -9.41 -8.14 4.76
N ALA A 535 -9.25 -8.03 6.07
CA ALA A 535 -8.57 -9.01 6.92
C ALA A 535 -9.23 -10.38 6.96
N ALA A 536 -10.55 -10.44 6.92
CA ALA A 536 -11.35 -11.65 6.85
C ALA A 536 -12.77 -11.32 6.43
N TYR A 537 -13.41 -12.27 5.76
CA TYR A 537 -14.88 -12.25 5.68
C TYR A 537 -15.44 -12.55 7.06
N PRO A 538 -16.43 -11.80 7.58
CA PRO A 538 -17.10 -12.17 8.81
C PRO A 538 -17.63 -13.60 8.71
N ALA A 539 -17.30 -14.44 9.70
CA ALA A 539 -17.70 -15.83 9.71
C ALA A 539 -19.23 -15.94 9.56
N GLY A 540 -19.69 -16.61 8.51
CA GLY A 540 -21.11 -16.82 8.24
C GLY A 540 -21.79 -15.79 7.34
N THR A 541 -21.11 -14.73 6.88
CA THR A 541 -21.65 -13.81 5.89
C THR A 541 -21.25 -14.24 4.48
N LYS A 542 -22.24 -14.53 3.65
CA LYS A 542 -22.10 -14.59 2.18
C LYS A 542 -22.48 -13.26 1.55
N ASP A 543 -22.41 -12.18 2.32
CA ASP A 543 -22.81 -10.87 1.85
C ASP A 543 -21.79 -10.38 0.82
N ALA A 544 -22.26 -10.10 -0.39
CA ALA A 544 -21.42 -9.56 -1.46
C ALA A 544 -20.74 -8.24 -1.06
N ALA A 545 -21.31 -7.51 -0.11
CA ALA A 545 -20.70 -6.29 0.44
C ALA A 545 -19.47 -6.57 1.33
N ALA A 546 -19.44 -7.71 2.03
CA ALA A 546 -18.34 -8.06 2.93
C ALA A 546 -17.06 -8.52 2.20
N GLY A 547 -17.14 -8.77 0.89
CA GLY A 547 -16.02 -9.24 0.08
C GLY A 547 -15.66 -8.32 -1.09
N ARG A 548 -16.20 -7.11 -1.14
CA ARG A 548 -15.88 -6.19 -2.22
C ARG A 548 -14.41 -5.72 -2.10
N ALA A 549 -13.77 -5.52 -3.22
CA ALA A 549 -12.51 -4.84 -3.28
C ALA A 549 -12.70 -3.36 -2.89
N TYR A 550 -11.73 -2.81 -2.19
CA TYR A 550 -11.63 -1.40 -1.85
C TYR A 550 -10.38 -0.82 -2.47
N GLY A 551 -10.30 0.49 -2.51
CA GLY A 551 -9.12 1.21 -2.97
C GLY A 551 -9.50 2.46 -3.76
N ARG A 552 -8.67 3.48 -3.64
CA ARG A 552 -8.83 4.76 -4.32
C ARG A 552 -7.86 4.90 -5.46
N LEU A 553 -8.29 5.59 -6.52
CA LEU A 553 -7.37 6.25 -7.43
C LEU A 553 -7.04 7.61 -6.81
N GLN A 554 -5.77 7.87 -6.55
CA GLN A 554 -5.31 9.15 -6.03
C GLN A 554 -4.44 9.87 -7.06
N VAL A 555 -4.49 11.20 -7.05
CA VAL A 555 -3.66 12.05 -7.89
C VAL A 555 -2.69 12.80 -6.99
N ILE A 556 -1.40 12.55 -7.19
CA ILE A 556 -0.33 13.14 -6.41
C ILE A 556 0.37 14.19 -7.25
N ASP A 557 0.36 15.44 -6.81
CA ASP A 557 1.14 16.52 -7.41
C ASP A 557 2.61 16.37 -7.02
N VAL A 558 3.46 16.22 -8.03
CA VAL A 558 4.92 16.09 -7.91
C VAL A 558 5.66 17.24 -8.58
N THR A 559 5.00 18.40 -8.74
CA THR A 559 5.66 19.63 -9.21
C THR A 559 6.87 19.96 -8.34
N ASP A 560 6.73 19.82 -7.02
CA ASP A 560 7.87 19.72 -6.09
C ASP A 560 8.11 18.24 -5.77
N MET A 561 9.07 17.63 -6.47
CA MET A 561 9.38 16.21 -6.33
C MET A 561 9.85 15.83 -4.92
N ALA A 562 10.39 16.77 -4.16
CA ALA A 562 10.81 16.55 -2.78
C ALA A 562 9.63 16.53 -1.79
N ASN A 563 8.51 17.12 -2.15
CA ASN A 563 7.33 17.27 -1.30
C ASN A 563 6.03 16.91 -2.05
N PRO A 564 5.84 15.66 -2.45
CA PRO A 564 4.64 15.21 -3.16
C PRO A 564 3.37 15.40 -2.32
N LYS A 565 2.26 15.78 -2.97
CA LYS A 565 0.98 16.08 -2.30
C LYS A 565 -0.19 15.42 -3.01
N SER A 566 -1.08 14.77 -2.27
CA SER A 566 -2.37 14.35 -2.82
C SER A 566 -3.22 15.59 -3.12
N VAL A 567 -3.76 15.65 -4.33
CA VAL A 567 -4.57 16.81 -4.80
C VAL A 567 -5.97 16.41 -5.24
N ALA A 568 -6.21 15.13 -5.51
CA ALA A 568 -7.53 14.60 -5.83
C ALA A 568 -7.56 13.08 -5.59
N PHE A 569 -8.76 12.54 -5.45
CA PHE A 569 -8.97 11.09 -5.46
C PHE A 569 -10.34 10.73 -6.04
N TYR A 570 -10.45 9.48 -6.48
CA TYR A 570 -11.70 8.85 -6.86
C TYR A 570 -11.81 7.50 -6.15
N GLU A 571 -12.95 7.23 -5.54
CA GLU A 571 -13.28 5.96 -4.91
C GLU A 571 -14.45 5.33 -5.64
N PRO A 572 -14.26 4.14 -6.28
CA PRO A 572 -15.36 3.44 -6.93
C PRO A 572 -16.41 2.96 -5.92
N GLU A 573 -17.68 3.10 -6.26
CA GLU A 573 -18.79 2.71 -5.38
C GLU A 573 -18.84 1.19 -5.14
N TYR A 574 -18.54 0.41 -6.18
CA TYR A 574 -18.69 -1.06 -6.17
C TYR A 574 -17.38 -1.79 -6.52
N GLY A 575 -16.24 -1.28 -6.12
CA GLY A 575 -14.99 -1.92 -6.43
C GLY A 575 -13.81 -1.22 -5.80
N GLY A 576 -12.62 -1.71 -6.09
CA GLY A 576 -11.34 -1.08 -5.80
C GLY A 576 -10.65 -0.62 -7.08
N VAL A 577 -9.55 0.07 -6.93
CA VAL A 577 -8.63 0.39 -8.02
C VAL A 577 -7.43 -0.52 -7.87
N HIS A 578 -6.92 -1.04 -9.00
CA HIS A 578 -5.81 -1.98 -9.00
C HIS A 578 -4.67 -1.43 -9.86
N ASN A 579 -4.70 -1.61 -11.18
CA ASN A 579 -3.73 -1.05 -12.08
C ASN A 579 -4.24 0.23 -12.75
N VAL A 580 -3.34 1.20 -12.98
CA VAL A 580 -3.62 2.46 -13.65
C VAL A 580 -2.59 2.74 -14.73
N TRP A 581 -3.08 3.11 -15.91
CA TRP A 581 -2.27 3.65 -17.01
C TRP A 581 -2.85 4.97 -17.46
N VAL A 582 -2.00 5.92 -17.82
CA VAL A 582 -2.37 7.22 -18.37
C VAL A 582 -1.75 7.37 -19.75
N ALA A 583 -2.60 7.62 -20.74
CA ALA A 583 -2.19 7.81 -22.13
C ALA A 583 -1.86 9.29 -22.42
#